data_7c0ab83c5f7e4ca3b157535aacca420d
#
_entry.id   7c0ab83c5f7e4ca3b157535aacca420d
#
_cell.length_a   1.000
_cell.length_b   1.000
_cell.length_c   1.000
_cell.angle_alpha   90.00
_cell.angle_beta   90.00
_cell.angle_gamma   90.00
#
_symmetry.space_group_name_H-M   'P 1'
#
loop_
_entity.id
_entity.type
_entity.pdbx_description
1 polymer ?
#
loop_
_entity_poly.entity_id
_entity_poly.type
_entity_poly.pdbx_seq_one_letter_code
_entity_poly.pdbx_strand_id
1 'polypeptide(L)'
;MPEQPIILDTQFDPEDEYRPEPEPEPQPPAWMDGSLRIGIHTSISGSYLNALESARKLGCNALQIFSSSPRMWAGPARIPDADAVAFRARREALALGPLVVHANYLINLAASQPMLRTRSIQAFHDELVRALALGADFLVVHPGARGEAATESAIATVVESIKQGAKRVPLGRMRILIENTAGMGSSLGSRLEEVGAMVHSLRDLAVGACVDTAHLFASGYDISTEAGLAATIAKLDETVGLHNVYVVHMNDSKIALGGRVDRHAHIGAGKIKSAAFARILRHPRLGCDPASGLPGRAFLLETPIEDPGDDRRNIAKLWLLAGVAGPAAEKGYSMMTAALRRKLAAHRKAARKVAAESARKGAKKNEKGIKRGRKTS
;
A
#
# COMPACT_ATOMS: atom_id res chain seq x y z
N MET A 1 3.54 48.04 -75.55
CA MET A 1 3.74 46.86 -74.72
C MET A 1 2.86 47.07 -73.51
N PRO A 2 1.71 46.36 -73.36
CA PRO A 2 0.88 46.52 -72.15
C PRO A 2 1.44 45.58 -71.04
N GLU A 3 1.57 46.17 -69.88
CA GLU A 3 1.95 45.46 -68.65
C GLU A 3 0.82 44.49 -68.22
N GLN A 4 1.21 43.24 -67.93
CA GLN A 4 0.28 42.22 -67.37
C GLN A 4 0.16 42.41 -65.87
N PRO A 5 -1.06 42.28 -65.27
CA PRO A 5 -1.26 42.35 -63.82
C PRO A 5 -0.78 41.07 -63.16
N ILE A 6 0.04 41.23 -62.09
CA ILE A 6 0.42 40.14 -61.18
C ILE A 6 -0.83 39.79 -60.36
N ILE A 7 -1.38 38.60 -60.60
CA ILE A 7 -2.44 38.00 -59.75
C ILE A 7 -1.72 37.38 -58.56
N LEU A 8 -1.80 38.00 -57.40
CA LEU A 8 -1.48 37.37 -56.11
C LEU A 8 -2.70 36.50 -55.72
N ASP A 9 -2.62 35.22 -56.09
CA ASP A 9 -3.53 34.19 -55.59
C ASP A 9 -3.07 33.73 -54.20
N THR A 10 -3.49 34.46 -53.17
CA THR A 10 -3.38 34.02 -51.76
C THR A 10 -4.74 33.54 -51.34
N GLN A 11 -5.17 32.36 -51.76
CA GLN A 11 -6.20 31.62 -51.05
C GLN A 11 -5.57 31.12 -49.73
N PHE A 12 -5.78 31.90 -48.69
CA PHE A 12 -5.56 31.49 -47.32
C PHE A 12 -6.64 30.47 -47.02
N ASP A 13 -6.28 29.17 -46.92
CA ASP A 13 -7.19 28.12 -46.48
C ASP A 13 -7.31 28.26 -44.97
N PRO A 14 -8.52 28.58 -44.43
CA PRO A 14 -8.71 28.72 -42.97
C PRO A 14 -8.65 27.37 -42.23
N GLU A 15 -8.39 26.25 -42.90
CA GLU A 15 -8.31 24.91 -42.31
C GLU A 15 -6.87 24.45 -41.99
N ASP A 16 -5.85 25.24 -42.26
CA ASP A 16 -4.49 24.99 -41.76
C ASP A 16 -4.35 25.44 -40.29
N GLU A 17 -5.29 25.02 -39.44
CA GLU A 17 -5.10 25.06 -37.99
C GLU A 17 -3.91 24.16 -37.65
N TYR A 18 -2.80 24.77 -37.17
CA TYR A 18 -1.68 24.09 -36.57
C TYR A 18 -2.22 23.06 -35.55
N ARG A 19 -2.28 21.81 -35.97
CA ARG A 19 -2.47 20.66 -35.05
C ARG A 19 -1.10 20.34 -34.49
N PRO A 20 -0.82 20.66 -33.23
CA PRO A 20 0.42 20.21 -32.60
C PRO A 20 0.49 18.68 -32.76
N GLU A 21 1.62 18.17 -33.20
CA GLU A 21 1.86 16.74 -33.20
C GLU A 21 1.56 16.20 -31.81
N PRO A 22 0.86 15.06 -31.69
CA PRO A 22 0.57 14.47 -30.39
C PRO A 22 1.93 14.26 -29.68
N GLU A 23 2.05 14.80 -28.46
CA GLU A 23 3.24 14.55 -27.66
C GLU A 23 3.50 13.03 -27.62
N PRO A 24 4.73 12.58 -27.86
CA PRO A 24 5.04 11.15 -27.84
C PRO A 24 4.60 10.58 -26.50
N GLU A 25 3.89 9.46 -26.55
CA GLU A 25 3.47 8.77 -25.32
C GLU A 25 4.69 8.59 -24.40
N PRO A 26 4.59 9.01 -23.15
CA PRO A 26 5.72 8.94 -22.24
C PRO A 26 6.18 7.49 -22.10
N GLN A 27 7.46 7.25 -22.35
CA GLN A 27 8.08 5.92 -22.27
C GLN A 27 7.71 5.24 -20.92
N PRO A 28 7.40 3.94 -20.92
CA PRO A 28 7.11 3.23 -19.67
C PRO A 28 8.29 3.35 -18.69
N PRO A 29 8.04 3.45 -17.38
CA PRO A 29 9.12 3.51 -16.40
C PRO A 29 10.06 2.31 -16.52
N ALA A 30 11.35 2.52 -16.30
CA ALA A 30 12.37 1.48 -16.39
C ALA A 30 12.10 0.26 -15.50
N TRP A 31 11.31 0.43 -14.44
CA TRP A 31 10.91 -0.69 -13.56
C TRP A 31 9.82 -1.61 -14.16
N MET A 32 9.17 -1.21 -15.25
CA MET A 32 8.21 -2.07 -16.00
C MET A 32 8.90 -3.05 -16.96
N ASP A 33 10.05 -3.56 -16.56
CA ASP A 33 10.88 -4.51 -17.33
C ASP A 33 10.42 -5.98 -17.22
N GLY A 34 9.27 -6.23 -16.58
CA GLY A 34 8.75 -7.57 -16.33
C GLY A 34 9.40 -8.29 -15.15
N SER A 35 10.38 -7.69 -14.48
CA SER A 35 10.97 -8.29 -13.29
C SER A 35 10.04 -8.21 -12.08
N LEU A 36 10.15 -9.19 -11.19
CA LEU A 36 9.40 -9.21 -9.93
C LEU A 36 9.79 -8.02 -9.05
N ARG A 37 8.80 -7.29 -8.53
CA ARG A 37 8.97 -6.11 -7.70
C ARG A 37 8.57 -6.41 -6.26
N ILE A 38 9.58 -6.49 -5.38
CA ILE A 38 9.38 -6.75 -3.94
C ILE A 38 9.97 -5.59 -3.14
N GLY A 39 9.19 -5.10 -2.19
CA GLY A 39 9.56 -4.00 -1.33
C GLY A 39 8.89 -4.06 0.04
N ILE A 40 9.09 -3.00 0.79
CA ILE A 40 8.53 -2.84 2.14
C ILE A 40 8.19 -1.37 2.40
N HIS A 41 7.26 -1.13 3.30
CA HIS A 41 6.98 0.22 3.80
C HIS A 41 8.17 0.73 4.62
N THR A 42 8.81 1.80 4.14
CA THR A 42 9.98 2.40 4.78
C THR A 42 9.65 3.73 5.44
N SER A 43 10.39 4.09 6.49
CA SER A 43 10.19 5.32 7.24
C SER A 43 10.86 6.52 6.57
N ILE A 44 10.14 7.62 6.46
CA ILE A 44 10.65 8.93 6.01
C ILE A 44 11.28 9.75 7.16
N SER A 45 11.45 9.16 8.33
CA SER A 45 12.00 9.87 9.50
C SER A 45 13.40 10.41 9.22
N GLY A 46 13.58 11.69 9.46
CA GLY A 46 14.82 12.44 9.24
C GLY A 46 15.00 12.95 7.80
N SER A 47 14.61 12.18 6.77
CA SER A 47 14.67 12.59 5.37
C SER A 47 13.95 11.58 4.47
N TYR A 48 13.35 12.04 3.38
CA TYR A 48 12.82 11.15 2.33
C TYR A 48 13.91 10.25 1.73
N LEU A 49 15.15 10.74 1.60
CA LEU A 49 16.28 9.94 1.11
C LEU A 49 16.57 8.73 1.99
N ASN A 50 16.35 8.83 3.31
CA ASN A 50 16.53 7.70 4.22
C ASN A 50 15.60 6.52 3.88
N ALA A 51 14.40 6.79 3.36
CA ALA A 51 13.49 5.74 2.93
C ALA A 51 14.04 4.95 1.75
N LEU A 52 14.62 5.62 0.75
CA LEU A 52 15.27 4.99 -0.41
C LEU A 52 16.48 4.14 0.01
N GLU A 53 17.34 4.71 0.86
CA GLU A 53 18.52 3.98 1.36
C GLU A 53 18.12 2.76 2.19
N SER A 54 17.04 2.87 2.96
CA SER A 54 16.52 1.76 3.75
C SER A 54 16.02 0.63 2.83
N ALA A 55 15.25 0.94 1.81
CA ALA A 55 14.78 -0.05 0.83
C ALA A 55 15.95 -0.76 0.14
N ARG A 56 16.93 0.02 -0.37
CA ARG A 56 18.15 -0.54 -0.98
C ARG A 56 18.90 -1.48 -0.03
N LYS A 57 19.15 -1.04 1.19
CA LYS A 57 19.91 -1.83 2.19
C LYS A 57 19.19 -3.11 2.61
N LEU A 58 17.87 -3.16 2.48
CA LEU A 58 17.05 -4.34 2.74
C LEU A 58 17.01 -5.32 1.57
N GLY A 59 17.53 -4.94 0.39
CA GLY A 59 17.42 -5.74 -0.83
C GLY A 59 16.06 -5.65 -1.50
N CYS A 60 15.43 -4.48 -1.42
CA CYS A 60 14.20 -4.17 -2.14
C CYS A 60 14.50 -3.57 -3.51
N ASN A 61 13.60 -3.78 -4.48
CA ASN A 61 13.60 -3.07 -5.76
C ASN A 61 12.31 -2.26 -5.98
N ALA A 62 11.39 -2.29 -5.01
CA ALA A 62 10.22 -1.42 -4.89
C ALA A 62 10.12 -0.90 -3.46
N LEU A 63 9.31 0.12 -3.21
CA LEU A 63 9.11 0.64 -1.86
C LEU A 63 7.77 1.33 -1.69
N GLN A 64 7.31 1.38 -0.43
CA GLN A 64 6.19 2.18 0.00
C GLN A 64 6.63 3.13 1.11
N ILE A 65 6.05 4.32 1.14
CA ILE A 65 6.29 5.34 2.15
C ILE A 65 4.98 6.06 2.50
N PHE A 66 4.96 6.73 3.66
CA PHE A 66 4.06 7.86 3.86
C PHE A 66 4.67 9.13 3.28
N SER A 67 3.83 10.06 2.78
CA SER A 67 4.32 11.36 2.31
C SER A 67 4.48 12.37 3.45
N SER A 68 3.88 12.08 4.62
CA SER A 68 3.95 12.89 5.84
C SER A 68 3.72 12.00 7.07
N SER A 69 3.59 12.59 8.27
CA SER A 69 3.23 11.81 9.47
C SER A 69 1.82 11.21 9.34
N PRO A 70 1.64 9.88 9.38
CA PRO A 70 0.35 9.24 9.10
C PRO A 70 -0.69 9.37 10.22
N ARG A 71 -0.33 10.01 11.33
CA ARG A 71 -1.19 10.18 12.51
C ARG A 71 -1.53 11.64 12.80
N MET A 72 -1.19 12.54 11.89
CA MET A 72 -1.43 13.97 12.03
C MET A 72 -2.22 14.48 10.84
N TRP A 73 -3.25 15.29 11.10
CA TRP A 73 -4.00 15.98 10.05
C TRP A 73 -3.19 17.08 9.37
N ALA A 74 -2.34 17.75 10.12
CA ALA A 74 -1.50 18.81 9.61
C ALA A 74 -0.13 18.21 9.20
N GLY A 75 0.03 17.98 7.92
CA GLY A 75 1.33 17.78 7.29
C GLY A 75 1.74 19.02 6.51
N PRO A 76 2.98 19.13 6.01
CA PRO A 76 3.32 20.18 5.06
C PRO A 76 2.42 20.01 3.82
N ALA A 77 1.80 21.10 3.37
CA ALA A 77 0.95 21.05 2.17
C ALA A 77 1.75 20.62 0.93
N ARG A 78 3.05 20.94 0.89
CA ARG A 78 3.98 20.62 -0.20
C ARG A 78 5.32 20.14 0.36
N ILE A 79 5.98 19.30 -0.43
CA ILE A 79 7.38 18.94 -0.22
C ILE A 79 8.23 20.06 -0.85
N PRO A 80 9.31 20.53 -0.19
CA PRO A 80 10.23 21.48 -0.80
C PRO A 80 10.77 20.96 -2.13
N ASP A 81 10.83 21.79 -3.14
CA ASP A 81 11.22 21.39 -4.51
C ASP A 81 12.61 20.74 -4.55
N ALA A 82 13.57 21.28 -3.78
CA ALA A 82 14.91 20.71 -3.69
C ALA A 82 14.90 19.26 -3.14
N ASP A 83 14.08 18.98 -2.13
CA ASP A 83 13.95 17.63 -1.55
C ASP A 83 13.28 16.68 -2.55
N ALA A 84 12.25 17.16 -3.24
CA ALA A 84 11.54 16.39 -4.26
C ALA A 84 12.46 16.04 -5.44
N VAL A 85 13.26 16.99 -5.94
CA VAL A 85 14.23 16.77 -7.01
C VAL A 85 15.31 15.78 -6.57
N ALA A 86 15.90 15.99 -5.39
CA ALA A 86 16.92 15.09 -4.84
C ALA A 86 16.38 13.66 -4.64
N PHE A 87 15.16 13.53 -4.16
CA PHE A 87 14.50 12.23 -3.96
C PHE A 87 14.31 11.50 -5.30
N ARG A 88 13.74 12.15 -6.31
CA ARG A 88 13.54 11.55 -7.64
C ARG A 88 14.84 11.10 -8.29
N ALA A 89 15.85 11.99 -8.29
CA ALA A 89 17.18 11.69 -8.84
C ALA A 89 17.84 10.49 -8.12
N ARG A 90 17.73 10.45 -6.78
CA ARG A 90 18.29 9.34 -6.00
C ARG A 90 17.54 8.04 -6.23
N ARG A 91 16.21 8.08 -6.32
CA ARG A 91 15.37 6.92 -6.64
C ARG A 91 15.74 6.31 -7.98
N GLU A 92 15.91 7.15 -9.00
CA GLU A 92 16.34 6.73 -10.35
C GLU A 92 17.73 6.08 -10.32
N ALA A 93 18.70 6.72 -9.67
CA ALA A 93 20.06 6.18 -9.52
C ALA A 93 20.10 4.82 -8.79
N LEU A 94 19.12 4.55 -7.95
CA LEU A 94 18.97 3.27 -7.25
C LEU A 94 18.11 2.25 -7.99
N ALA A 95 17.54 2.59 -9.14
CA ALA A 95 16.59 1.80 -9.92
C ALA A 95 15.43 1.25 -9.06
N LEU A 96 14.95 2.04 -8.08
CA LEU A 96 13.86 1.65 -7.19
C LEU A 96 12.50 2.03 -7.80
N GLY A 97 11.66 1.04 -8.04
CA GLY A 97 10.29 1.24 -8.54
C GLY A 97 9.47 -0.03 -8.57
N PRO A 98 8.14 0.12 -8.46
CA PRO A 98 7.43 1.37 -8.29
C PRO A 98 7.62 2.00 -6.90
N LEU A 99 7.41 3.32 -6.83
CA LEU A 99 7.20 4.05 -5.59
C LEU A 99 5.71 4.10 -5.30
N VAL A 100 5.33 3.60 -4.15
CA VAL A 100 3.98 3.69 -3.62
C VAL A 100 3.96 4.69 -2.46
N VAL A 101 3.04 5.64 -2.49
CA VAL A 101 2.70 6.46 -1.33
C VAL A 101 1.43 5.90 -0.71
N HIS A 102 1.44 5.62 0.59
CA HIS A 102 0.24 5.26 1.32
C HIS A 102 -0.36 6.52 1.97
N ALA A 103 -1.66 6.71 1.80
CA ALA A 103 -2.36 7.85 2.39
C ALA A 103 -2.43 7.74 3.92
N ASN A 104 -2.60 8.90 4.56
CA ASN A 104 -2.71 9.03 6.01
C ASN A 104 -3.90 8.21 6.57
N TYR A 105 -3.71 7.55 7.72
CA TYR A 105 -4.74 6.74 8.41
C TYR A 105 -5.97 7.52 8.87
N LEU A 106 -5.87 8.84 9.01
CA LEU A 106 -6.99 9.68 9.46
C LEU A 106 -7.99 9.98 8.35
N ILE A 107 -7.64 9.76 7.09
CA ILE A 107 -8.50 10.01 5.94
C ILE A 107 -9.65 9.01 5.95
N ASN A 108 -10.88 9.52 5.97
CA ASN A 108 -12.11 8.76 5.84
C ASN A 108 -12.96 9.37 4.73
N LEU A 109 -12.79 8.85 3.50
CA LEU A 109 -13.50 9.34 2.31
C LEU A 109 -14.98 8.95 2.31
N ALA A 110 -15.36 7.94 3.12
CA ALA A 110 -16.72 7.47 3.32
C ALA A 110 -17.48 8.23 4.43
N ALA A 111 -16.84 9.20 5.08
CA ALA A 111 -17.43 9.86 6.25
C ALA A 111 -18.78 10.49 5.94
N SER A 112 -19.81 10.14 6.71
CA SER A 112 -21.14 10.76 6.67
C SER A 112 -21.17 12.15 7.30
N GLN A 113 -20.28 12.42 8.27
CA GLN A 113 -20.14 13.71 8.91
C GLN A 113 -19.49 14.75 7.97
N PRO A 114 -20.16 15.87 7.62
CA PRO A 114 -19.65 16.81 6.60
C PRO A 114 -18.27 17.38 6.92
N MET A 115 -18.03 17.78 8.17
CA MET A 115 -16.72 18.34 8.57
C MET A 115 -15.59 17.32 8.43
N LEU A 116 -15.78 16.08 8.86
CA LEU A 116 -14.79 15.03 8.74
C LEU A 116 -14.52 14.70 7.27
N ARG A 117 -15.59 14.62 6.45
CA ARG A 117 -15.47 14.38 5.01
C ARG A 117 -14.70 15.50 4.31
N THR A 118 -15.05 16.76 4.55
CA THR A 118 -14.34 17.91 3.96
C THR A 118 -12.84 17.87 4.33
N ARG A 119 -12.53 17.62 5.59
CA ARG A 119 -11.15 17.49 6.06
C ARG A 119 -10.40 16.32 5.42
N SER A 120 -11.09 15.20 5.24
CA SER A 120 -10.53 14.00 4.58
C SER A 120 -10.27 14.25 3.10
N ILE A 121 -11.16 14.94 2.39
CA ILE A 121 -10.97 15.33 0.99
C ILE A 121 -9.76 16.26 0.85
N GLN A 122 -9.62 17.26 1.73
CA GLN A 122 -8.47 18.16 1.70
C GLN A 122 -7.16 17.40 1.99
N ALA A 123 -7.14 16.54 3.01
CA ALA A 123 -5.97 15.73 3.33
C ALA A 123 -5.60 14.79 2.18
N PHE A 124 -6.58 14.18 1.53
CA PHE A 124 -6.37 13.34 0.35
C PHE A 124 -5.81 14.14 -0.83
N HIS A 125 -6.32 15.35 -1.08
CA HIS A 125 -5.75 16.26 -2.07
C HIS A 125 -4.27 16.57 -1.79
N ASP A 126 -3.93 16.88 -0.54
CA ASP A 126 -2.56 17.16 -0.14
C ASP A 126 -1.64 15.93 -0.29
N GLU A 127 -2.16 14.71 -0.05
CA GLU A 127 -1.45 13.46 -0.32
C GLU A 127 -1.14 13.30 -1.82
N LEU A 128 -2.12 13.58 -2.70
CA LEU A 128 -1.91 13.55 -4.16
C LEU A 128 -0.81 14.52 -4.59
N VAL A 129 -0.84 15.75 -4.10
CA VAL A 129 0.17 16.78 -4.43
C VAL A 129 1.57 16.35 -3.97
N ARG A 130 1.70 15.81 -2.76
CA ARG A 130 3.00 15.34 -2.25
C ARG A 130 3.49 14.09 -2.99
N ALA A 131 2.61 13.13 -3.27
CA ALA A 131 2.94 11.93 -4.02
C ALA A 131 3.47 12.27 -5.43
N LEU A 132 2.80 13.19 -6.12
CA LEU A 132 3.26 13.69 -7.43
C LEU A 132 4.62 14.38 -7.34
N ALA A 133 4.85 15.22 -6.32
CA ALA A 133 6.14 15.87 -6.12
C ALA A 133 7.28 14.87 -5.96
N LEU A 134 7.03 13.76 -5.25
CA LEU A 134 8.00 12.65 -5.10
C LEU A 134 8.11 11.78 -6.35
N GLY A 135 7.29 11.99 -7.37
CA GLY A 135 7.24 11.14 -8.55
C GLY A 135 6.71 9.74 -8.26
N ALA A 136 5.71 9.63 -7.39
CA ALA A 136 5.09 8.34 -7.07
C ALA A 136 4.39 7.74 -8.29
N ASP A 137 4.45 6.41 -8.39
CA ASP A 137 3.72 5.66 -9.40
C ASP A 137 2.29 5.39 -8.94
N PHE A 138 2.11 5.22 -7.61
CA PHE A 138 0.82 4.90 -7.00
C PHE A 138 0.60 5.67 -5.70
N LEU A 139 -0.66 6.06 -5.45
CA LEU A 139 -1.15 6.49 -4.14
C LEU A 139 -2.21 5.49 -3.66
N VAL A 140 -1.91 4.74 -2.61
CA VAL A 140 -2.84 3.80 -1.95
C VAL A 140 -3.67 4.53 -0.92
N VAL A 141 -4.97 4.26 -0.88
CA VAL A 141 -5.90 4.82 0.10
C VAL A 141 -6.95 3.81 0.52
N HIS A 142 -7.21 3.72 1.83
CA HIS A 142 -8.39 3.04 2.35
C HIS A 142 -9.66 3.86 2.06
N PRO A 143 -10.78 3.24 1.68
CA PRO A 143 -12.02 3.98 1.42
C PRO A 143 -12.58 4.66 2.67
N GLY A 144 -12.26 4.13 3.86
CA GLY A 144 -12.75 4.63 5.13
C GLY A 144 -13.93 3.84 5.69
N ALA A 145 -14.59 4.41 6.69
CA ALA A 145 -15.69 3.79 7.42
C ALA A 145 -17.00 4.57 7.20
N ARG A 146 -18.06 3.84 6.86
CA ARG A 146 -19.37 4.38 6.49
C ARG A 146 -20.26 4.82 7.69
N GLY A 147 -19.89 4.42 8.91
CA GLY A 147 -20.76 4.57 10.07
C GLY A 147 -22.08 3.79 9.88
N GLU A 148 -23.19 4.47 10.00
CA GLU A 148 -24.55 3.91 9.85
C GLU A 148 -25.09 4.01 8.41
N ALA A 149 -24.38 4.66 7.49
CA ALA A 149 -24.83 4.80 6.12
C ALA A 149 -24.97 3.45 5.41
N ALA A 150 -25.91 3.32 4.47
CA ALA A 150 -26.00 2.17 3.60
C ALA A 150 -24.74 2.02 2.73
N THR A 151 -24.34 0.79 2.43
CA THR A 151 -23.09 0.50 1.71
C THR A 151 -23.03 1.21 0.36
N GLU A 152 -24.11 1.18 -0.41
CA GLU A 152 -24.21 1.80 -1.75
C GLU A 152 -24.04 3.31 -1.67
N SER A 153 -24.70 3.95 -0.70
CA SER A 153 -24.60 5.39 -0.46
C SER A 153 -23.17 5.79 -0.04
N ALA A 154 -22.53 4.96 0.80
CA ALA A 154 -21.18 5.20 1.24
C ALA A 154 -20.15 5.01 0.12
N ILE A 155 -20.33 4.03 -0.78
CA ILE A 155 -19.54 3.87 -2.00
C ILE A 155 -19.66 5.13 -2.87
N ALA A 156 -20.87 5.62 -3.12
CA ALA A 156 -21.08 6.86 -3.87
C ALA A 156 -20.38 8.05 -3.20
N THR A 157 -20.39 8.11 -1.85
CA THR A 157 -19.68 9.14 -1.07
C THR A 157 -18.16 9.06 -1.27
N VAL A 158 -17.56 7.86 -1.26
CA VAL A 158 -16.12 7.66 -1.54
C VAL A 158 -15.78 8.12 -2.95
N VAL A 159 -16.56 7.71 -3.94
CA VAL A 159 -16.37 8.09 -5.35
C VAL A 159 -16.35 9.59 -5.51
N GLU A 160 -17.35 10.27 -4.95
CA GLU A 160 -17.44 11.73 -5.00
C GLU A 160 -16.29 12.41 -4.25
N SER A 161 -15.90 11.88 -3.09
CA SER A 161 -14.78 12.41 -2.30
C SER A 161 -13.45 12.30 -3.06
N ILE A 162 -13.21 11.17 -3.75
CA ILE A 162 -12.02 11.00 -4.61
C ILE A 162 -12.05 11.98 -5.78
N LYS A 163 -13.17 12.12 -6.47
CA LYS A 163 -13.32 13.07 -7.58
C LYS A 163 -13.06 14.52 -7.13
N GLN A 164 -13.58 14.89 -5.97
CA GLN A 164 -13.35 16.23 -5.40
C GLN A 164 -11.88 16.44 -5.00
N GLY A 165 -11.26 15.49 -4.33
CA GLY A 165 -9.85 15.57 -3.92
C GLY A 165 -8.88 15.57 -5.11
N ALA A 166 -9.18 14.84 -6.17
CA ALA A 166 -8.39 14.80 -7.39
C ALA A 166 -8.68 15.97 -8.36
N LYS A 167 -9.68 16.79 -8.07
CA LYS A 167 -10.06 17.91 -8.94
C LYS A 167 -8.88 18.86 -9.17
N ARG A 168 -8.55 19.12 -10.45
CA ARG A 168 -7.45 19.98 -10.88
C ARG A 168 -6.04 19.45 -10.47
N VAL A 169 -5.93 18.19 -10.09
CA VAL A 169 -4.64 17.54 -9.86
C VAL A 169 -4.27 16.77 -11.12
N PRO A 170 -3.20 17.17 -11.84
CA PRO A 170 -2.76 16.45 -13.05
C PRO A 170 -2.05 15.15 -12.62
N LEU A 171 -2.79 14.06 -12.53
CA LEU A 171 -2.25 12.76 -12.07
C LEU A 171 -1.12 12.24 -12.96
N GLY A 172 -1.11 12.62 -14.26
CA GLY A 172 -0.12 12.12 -15.20
C GLY A 172 -0.15 10.59 -15.26
N ARG A 173 0.97 9.97 -14.90
CA ARG A 173 1.11 8.50 -14.87
C ARG A 173 0.75 7.88 -13.51
N MET A 174 0.66 8.68 -12.44
CA MET A 174 0.31 8.20 -11.11
C MET A 174 -1.14 7.69 -11.09
N ARG A 175 -1.36 6.56 -10.42
CA ARG A 175 -2.70 6.02 -10.19
C ARG A 175 -3.06 6.07 -8.72
N ILE A 176 -4.33 6.31 -8.46
CA ILE A 176 -4.94 6.16 -7.13
C ILE A 176 -5.34 4.69 -6.98
N LEU A 177 -4.93 4.03 -5.91
CA LEU A 177 -5.29 2.64 -5.64
C LEU A 177 -6.19 2.56 -4.41
N ILE A 178 -7.38 2.01 -4.60
CA ILE A 178 -8.30 1.72 -3.50
C ILE A 178 -7.89 0.38 -2.89
N GLU A 179 -7.63 0.38 -1.59
CA GLU A 179 -7.22 -0.82 -0.88
C GLU A 179 -8.41 -1.53 -0.24
N ASN A 180 -8.45 -2.87 -0.35
CA ASN A 180 -9.39 -3.68 0.42
C ASN A 180 -9.07 -3.62 1.91
N THR A 181 -10.06 -3.85 2.76
CA THR A 181 -9.95 -3.76 4.22
C THR A 181 -10.31 -5.07 4.91
N ALA A 182 -9.86 -5.23 6.16
CA ALA A 182 -10.18 -6.38 6.99
C ALA A 182 -11.66 -6.48 7.42
N GLY A 183 -12.45 -5.42 7.21
CA GLY A 183 -13.86 -5.38 7.59
C GLY A 183 -14.09 -5.07 9.07
N MET A 184 -13.20 -4.34 9.72
CA MET A 184 -13.33 -3.92 11.10
C MET A 184 -14.40 -2.82 11.24
N GLY A 185 -15.37 -3.02 12.14
CA GLY A 185 -16.46 -2.08 12.36
C GLY A 185 -17.30 -1.86 11.10
N SER A 186 -17.39 -0.61 10.65
CA SER A 186 -18.13 -0.20 9.44
C SER A 186 -17.21 0.17 8.26
N SER A 187 -15.95 -0.32 8.24
CA SER A 187 -15.03 -0.04 7.14
C SER A 187 -15.55 -0.62 5.83
N LEU A 188 -15.45 0.17 4.75
CA LEU A 188 -15.73 -0.26 3.38
C LEU A 188 -14.52 -1.00 2.78
N GLY A 189 -14.78 -1.75 1.70
CA GLY A 189 -13.73 -2.45 0.96
C GLY A 189 -13.40 -3.83 1.53
N SER A 190 -14.17 -4.33 2.49
CA SER A 190 -14.03 -5.70 2.99
C SER A 190 -14.58 -6.75 2.02
N ARG A 191 -15.48 -6.37 1.14
CA ARG A 191 -15.99 -7.17 0.05
C ARG A 191 -15.35 -6.71 -1.27
N LEU A 192 -14.90 -7.64 -2.08
CA LEU A 192 -14.28 -7.31 -3.37
C LEU A 192 -15.25 -6.60 -4.32
N GLU A 193 -16.57 -6.86 -4.19
CA GLU A 193 -17.62 -6.13 -4.91
C GLU A 193 -17.63 -4.64 -4.57
N GLU A 194 -17.37 -4.27 -3.31
CA GLU A 194 -17.29 -2.87 -2.88
C GLU A 194 -16.09 -2.17 -3.52
N VAL A 195 -14.93 -2.83 -3.52
CA VAL A 195 -13.71 -2.32 -4.19
C VAL A 195 -13.95 -2.17 -5.69
N GLY A 196 -14.51 -3.19 -6.34
CA GLY A 196 -14.84 -3.17 -7.76
C GLY A 196 -15.82 -2.04 -8.11
N ALA A 197 -16.88 -1.85 -7.32
CA ALA A 197 -17.85 -0.79 -7.54
C ALA A 197 -17.19 0.61 -7.49
N MET A 198 -16.27 0.85 -6.53
CA MET A 198 -15.53 2.11 -6.44
C MET A 198 -14.58 2.29 -7.63
N VAL A 199 -13.78 1.28 -7.99
CA VAL A 199 -12.83 1.34 -9.11
C VAL A 199 -13.57 1.60 -10.43
N HIS A 200 -14.65 0.87 -10.72
CA HIS A 200 -15.41 1.03 -11.96
C HIS A 200 -16.16 2.37 -12.04
N SER A 201 -16.60 2.92 -10.89
CA SER A 201 -17.25 4.24 -10.85
C SER A 201 -16.26 5.40 -11.06
N LEU A 202 -14.95 5.12 -10.96
CA LEU A 202 -13.85 6.08 -11.11
C LEU A 202 -13.04 5.87 -12.41
N ARG A 203 -13.59 5.12 -13.40
CA ARG A 203 -12.89 4.82 -14.65
C ARG A 203 -12.45 6.05 -15.46
N ASP A 204 -13.07 7.21 -15.21
CA ASP A 204 -12.68 8.48 -15.83
C ASP A 204 -11.41 9.10 -15.18
N LEU A 205 -10.92 8.49 -14.11
CA LEU A 205 -9.68 8.82 -13.44
C LEU A 205 -8.71 7.64 -13.55
N ALA A 206 -7.43 7.92 -13.36
CA ALA A 206 -6.41 6.88 -13.29
C ALA A 206 -6.51 6.13 -11.93
N VAL A 207 -7.50 5.25 -11.77
CA VAL A 207 -7.76 4.50 -10.53
C VAL A 207 -7.56 3.00 -10.76
N GLY A 208 -7.17 2.30 -9.71
CA GLY A 208 -7.02 0.84 -9.63
C GLY A 208 -7.20 0.36 -8.21
N ALA A 209 -6.69 -0.83 -7.93
CA ALA A 209 -6.77 -1.47 -6.63
C ALA A 209 -5.40 -1.85 -6.07
N CYS A 210 -5.28 -1.74 -4.76
CA CYS A 210 -4.30 -2.42 -3.93
C CYS A 210 -4.98 -3.57 -3.20
N VAL A 211 -4.34 -4.73 -3.13
CA VAL A 211 -4.89 -5.91 -2.47
C VAL A 211 -3.98 -6.31 -1.32
N ASP A 212 -4.49 -6.19 -0.08
CA ASP A 212 -3.80 -6.69 1.11
C ASP A 212 -4.23 -8.12 1.45
N THR A 213 -3.26 -9.01 1.59
CA THR A 213 -3.48 -10.45 1.83
C THR A 213 -3.99 -10.73 3.24
N ALA A 214 -3.57 -9.97 4.26
CA ALA A 214 -4.08 -10.10 5.62
C ALA A 214 -5.52 -9.60 5.70
N HIS A 215 -5.85 -8.51 5.00
CA HIS A 215 -7.21 -7.98 4.91
C HIS A 215 -8.15 -8.95 4.18
N LEU A 216 -7.74 -9.54 3.04
CA LEU A 216 -8.52 -10.60 2.37
C LEU A 216 -8.83 -11.73 3.34
N PHE A 217 -7.82 -12.25 4.02
CA PHE A 217 -7.99 -13.37 4.94
C PHE A 217 -8.89 -13.00 6.12
N ALA A 218 -8.66 -11.84 6.74
CA ALA A 218 -9.47 -11.34 7.84
C ALA A 218 -10.92 -11.05 7.44
N SER A 219 -11.19 -10.67 6.18
CA SER A 219 -12.55 -10.44 5.67
C SER A 219 -13.27 -11.71 5.17
N GLY A 220 -12.58 -12.87 5.15
CA GLY A 220 -13.20 -14.16 4.88
C GLY A 220 -12.79 -14.81 3.55
N TYR A 221 -11.87 -14.23 2.78
CA TYR A 221 -11.32 -14.85 1.58
C TYR A 221 -10.18 -15.78 1.96
N ASP A 222 -10.38 -17.09 1.82
CA ASP A 222 -9.37 -18.08 2.19
C ASP A 222 -8.28 -18.20 1.13
N ILE A 223 -7.25 -17.38 1.25
CA ILE A 223 -6.06 -17.44 0.41
C ILE A 223 -5.00 -18.43 0.94
N SER A 224 -5.24 -19.09 2.07
CA SER A 224 -4.28 -20.01 2.70
C SER A 224 -4.23 -21.37 2.02
N THR A 225 -5.33 -21.79 1.38
CA THR A 225 -5.44 -23.02 0.61
C THR A 225 -5.33 -22.76 -0.89
N GLU A 226 -5.01 -23.77 -1.69
CA GLU A 226 -4.93 -23.65 -3.15
C GLU A 226 -6.30 -23.37 -3.76
N ALA A 227 -7.32 -24.12 -3.35
CA ALA A 227 -8.69 -23.94 -3.84
C ALA A 227 -9.26 -22.58 -3.44
N GLY A 228 -9.03 -22.14 -2.18
CA GLY A 228 -9.48 -20.84 -1.69
C GLY A 228 -8.79 -19.69 -2.40
N LEU A 229 -7.48 -19.79 -2.67
CA LEU A 229 -6.75 -18.80 -3.47
C LEU A 229 -7.32 -18.73 -4.90
N ALA A 230 -7.54 -19.86 -5.56
CA ALA A 230 -8.13 -19.90 -6.90
C ALA A 230 -9.51 -19.22 -6.92
N ALA A 231 -10.38 -19.54 -5.96
CA ALA A 231 -11.70 -18.91 -5.83
C ALA A 231 -11.58 -17.39 -5.57
N THR A 232 -10.65 -16.97 -4.70
CA THR A 232 -10.41 -15.55 -4.41
C THR A 232 -9.93 -14.79 -5.64
N ILE A 233 -9.00 -15.36 -6.41
CA ILE A 233 -8.49 -14.75 -7.65
C ILE A 233 -9.59 -14.64 -8.70
N ALA A 234 -10.43 -15.68 -8.85
CA ALA A 234 -11.57 -15.64 -9.75
C ALA A 234 -12.56 -14.53 -9.34
N LYS A 235 -12.84 -14.41 -8.04
CA LYS A 235 -13.72 -13.36 -7.52
C LYS A 235 -13.13 -11.96 -7.69
N LEU A 236 -11.83 -11.79 -7.46
CA LEU A 236 -11.12 -10.53 -7.69
C LEU A 236 -11.16 -10.12 -9.17
N ASP A 237 -11.00 -11.10 -10.09
CA ASP A 237 -11.07 -10.83 -11.51
C ASP A 237 -12.49 -10.44 -11.96
N GLU A 238 -13.50 -11.16 -11.45
CA GLU A 238 -14.91 -10.87 -11.73
C GLU A 238 -15.34 -9.49 -11.28
N THR A 239 -14.90 -9.07 -10.07
CA THR A 239 -15.43 -7.86 -9.42
C THR A 239 -14.58 -6.62 -9.67
N VAL A 240 -13.27 -6.73 -9.60
CA VAL A 240 -12.32 -5.61 -9.75
C VAL A 240 -11.66 -5.63 -11.13
N GLY A 241 -11.43 -6.82 -11.67
CA GLY A 241 -10.57 -7.07 -12.83
C GLY A 241 -9.09 -7.11 -12.42
N LEU A 242 -8.40 -8.21 -12.73
CA LEU A 242 -6.97 -8.34 -12.38
C LEU A 242 -6.08 -7.29 -13.04
N HIS A 243 -6.48 -6.75 -14.19
CA HIS A 243 -5.78 -5.67 -14.87
C HIS A 243 -5.81 -4.34 -14.10
N ASN A 244 -6.72 -4.18 -13.16
CA ASN A 244 -6.81 -3.02 -12.27
C ASN A 244 -6.03 -3.19 -10.97
N VAL A 245 -5.44 -4.35 -10.69
CA VAL A 245 -4.63 -4.62 -9.49
C VAL A 245 -3.17 -4.32 -9.78
N TYR A 246 -2.61 -3.31 -9.13
CA TYR A 246 -1.24 -2.83 -9.35
C TYR A 246 -0.30 -3.11 -8.18
N VAL A 247 -0.83 -3.19 -6.97
CA VAL A 247 -0.06 -3.43 -5.74
C VAL A 247 -0.71 -4.55 -4.95
N VAL A 248 0.13 -5.41 -4.38
CA VAL A 248 -0.28 -6.44 -3.43
C VAL A 248 0.50 -6.22 -2.13
N HIS A 249 -0.20 -5.89 -1.05
CA HIS A 249 0.39 -5.90 0.27
C HIS A 249 0.51 -7.35 0.76
N MET A 250 1.75 -7.78 0.93
CA MET A 250 2.10 -9.16 1.28
C MET A 250 2.24 -9.28 2.79
N ASN A 251 1.12 -9.35 3.50
CA ASN A 251 1.08 -9.41 4.95
C ASN A 251 0.47 -10.71 5.43
N ASP A 252 1.12 -11.42 6.36
CA ASP A 252 0.49 -12.56 7.04
C ASP A 252 -0.43 -12.04 8.15
N SER A 253 -1.43 -12.82 8.52
CA SER A 253 -2.45 -12.42 9.49
C SER A 253 -2.28 -13.09 10.84
N LYS A 254 -2.28 -12.32 11.92
CA LYS A 254 -2.43 -12.84 13.30
C LYS A 254 -3.85 -13.35 13.54
N ILE A 255 -4.81 -12.90 12.74
CA ILE A 255 -6.23 -13.12 12.90
C ILE A 255 -6.66 -14.35 12.11
N ALA A 256 -7.63 -15.09 12.61
CA ALA A 256 -8.24 -16.21 11.90
C ALA A 256 -9.05 -15.73 10.68
N LEU A 257 -9.32 -16.65 9.76
CA LEU A 257 -10.17 -16.40 8.60
C LEU A 257 -11.53 -15.82 9.04
N GLY A 258 -11.91 -14.70 8.43
CA GLY A 258 -13.18 -14.03 8.72
C GLY A 258 -13.24 -13.29 10.08
N GLY A 259 -12.12 -13.15 10.79
CA GLY A 259 -12.11 -12.54 12.13
C GLY A 259 -12.20 -11.01 12.15
N ARG A 260 -12.20 -10.35 11.00
CA ARG A 260 -12.48 -8.91 10.79
C ARG A 260 -11.66 -7.95 11.65
N VAL A 261 -10.37 -8.26 11.85
CA VAL A 261 -9.44 -7.39 12.58
C VAL A 261 -8.15 -7.28 11.77
N ASP A 262 -7.67 -6.08 11.61
CA ASP A 262 -6.39 -5.81 10.97
C ASP A 262 -5.25 -5.97 11.97
N ARG A 263 -4.49 -7.08 11.81
CA ARG A 263 -3.29 -7.38 12.61
C ARG A 263 -2.31 -8.20 11.78
N HIS A 264 -1.29 -7.54 11.28
CA HIS A 264 -0.25 -8.16 10.46
C HIS A 264 0.69 -9.02 11.30
N ALA A 265 1.15 -10.11 10.71
CA ALA A 265 2.19 -11.00 11.23
C ALA A 265 3.37 -11.04 10.24
N HIS A 266 4.52 -11.53 10.71
CA HIS A 266 5.64 -11.85 9.82
C HIS A 266 5.27 -12.96 8.85
N ILE A 267 5.82 -12.92 7.65
CA ILE A 267 5.53 -13.90 6.59
C ILE A 267 5.74 -15.34 7.08
N GLY A 268 4.68 -16.11 7.04
CA GLY A 268 4.63 -17.51 7.47
C GLY A 268 4.56 -17.74 8.99
N ALA A 269 4.51 -16.68 9.80
CA ALA A 269 4.31 -16.77 11.25
C ALA A 269 2.82 -16.61 11.63
N GLY A 270 2.00 -16.08 10.73
CA GLY A 270 0.56 -15.90 10.90
C GLY A 270 -0.27 -17.12 10.52
N LYS A 271 -1.54 -16.88 10.20
CA LYS A 271 -2.54 -17.91 9.86
C LYS A 271 -2.56 -18.28 8.38
N ILE A 272 -2.09 -17.37 7.49
CA ILE A 272 -2.04 -17.59 6.03
C ILE A 272 -0.95 -18.59 5.66
N LYS A 273 0.24 -18.52 6.30
CA LYS A 273 1.38 -19.42 6.13
C LYS A 273 2.18 -19.23 4.83
N SER A 274 3.46 -19.61 4.88
CA SER A 274 4.43 -19.39 3.79
C SER A 274 4.03 -20.00 2.45
N ALA A 275 3.34 -21.14 2.44
CA ALA A 275 2.95 -21.82 1.19
C ALA A 275 1.98 -20.97 0.35
N ALA A 276 1.09 -20.21 0.99
CA ALA A 276 0.17 -19.30 0.31
C ALA A 276 0.92 -18.16 -0.40
N PHE A 277 1.87 -17.54 0.29
CA PHE A 277 2.70 -16.48 -0.30
C PHE A 277 3.53 -16.97 -1.48
N ALA A 278 4.05 -18.20 -1.43
CA ALA A 278 4.73 -18.80 -2.57
C ALA A 278 3.78 -18.99 -3.77
N ARG A 279 2.54 -19.44 -3.52
CA ARG A 279 1.52 -19.56 -4.58
C ARG A 279 1.15 -18.21 -5.18
N ILE A 280 0.96 -17.17 -4.36
CA ILE A 280 0.63 -15.82 -4.83
C ILE A 280 1.76 -15.25 -5.70
N LEU A 281 3.02 -15.30 -5.21
CA LEU A 281 4.18 -14.76 -5.93
C LEU A 281 4.45 -15.46 -7.26
N ARG A 282 4.13 -16.76 -7.37
CA ARG A 282 4.33 -17.57 -8.56
C ARG A 282 3.08 -17.74 -9.40
N HIS A 283 1.97 -17.12 -9.01
CA HIS A 283 0.71 -17.27 -9.74
C HIS A 283 0.80 -16.57 -11.10
N PRO A 284 0.50 -17.26 -12.23
CA PRO A 284 0.71 -16.70 -13.58
C PRO A 284 -0.10 -15.42 -13.85
N ARG A 285 -1.24 -15.26 -13.17
CA ARG A 285 -2.09 -14.08 -13.33
C ARG A 285 -1.87 -12.99 -12.26
N LEU A 286 -1.12 -13.26 -11.20
CA LEU A 286 -0.77 -12.28 -10.15
C LEU A 286 0.70 -11.91 -10.16
N GLY A 287 1.59 -12.84 -10.55
CA GLY A 287 3.01 -12.60 -10.64
C GLY A 287 3.39 -11.70 -11.82
N CYS A 288 4.67 -11.50 -12.01
CA CYS A 288 5.21 -10.75 -13.14
C CYS A 288 5.47 -11.71 -14.30
N ASP A 289 4.45 -12.05 -15.05
CA ASP A 289 4.60 -12.74 -16.34
C ASP A 289 4.39 -11.72 -17.47
N PRO A 290 5.45 -11.31 -18.19
CA PRO A 290 5.33 -10.39 -19.32
C PRO A 290 4.39 -10.91 -20.42
N ALA A 291 4.28 -12.23 -20.56
CA ALA A 291 3.40 -12.85 -21.56
C ALA A 291 1.91 -12.73 -21.17
N SER A 292 1.58 -12.43 -19.92
CA SER A 292 0.19 -12.32 -19.47
C SER A 292 -0.53 -11.06 -19.98
N GLY A 293 0.20 -10.07 -20.50
CA GLY A 293 -0.34 -8.75 -20.86
C GLY A 293 -0.85 -7.93 -19.66
N LEU A 294 -0.62 -8.42 -18.43
CA LEU A 294 -1.02 -7.74 -17.21
C LEU A 294 0.07 -6.75 -16.77
N PRO A 295 -0.31 -5.63 -16.13
CA PRO A 295 0.67 -4.71 -15.58
C PRO A 295 1.55 -5.41 -14.54
N GLY A 296 2.84 -5.09 -14.54
CA GLY A 296 3.74 -5.53 -13.46
C GLY A 296 3.21 -5.06 -12.11
N ARG A 297 3.18 -5.98 -11.12
CA ARG A 297 2.71 -5.69 -9.77
C ARG A 297 3.86 -5.51 -8.82
N ALA A 298 3.67 -4.63 -7.85
CA ALA A 298 4.56 -4.56 -6.70
C ALA A 298 3.99 -5.36 -5.54
N PHE A 299 4.85 -6.16 -4.90
CA PHE A 299 4.55 -6.94 -3.70
C PHE A 299 5.25 -6.27 -2.52
N LEU A 300 4.48 -5.63 -1.66
CA LEU A 300 4.99 -4.76 -0.60
C LEU A 300 4.62 -5.28 0.79
N LEU A 301 5.56 -5.20 1.70
CA LEU A 301 5.39 -5.61 3.08
C LEU A 301 5.02 -4.42 3.97
N GLU A 302 4.09 -4.64 4.89
CA GLU A 302 3.77 -3.74 6.01
C GLU A 302 3.86 -4.48 7.34
N THR A 303 4.73 -5.48 7.38
CA THR A 303 4.94 -6.33 8.54
C THR A 303 5.50 -5.55 9.73
N PRO A 304 5.14 -5.91 10.97
CA PRO A 304 5.68 -5.26 12.15
C PRO A 304 7.20 -5.45 12.25
N ILE A 305 7.87 -4.52 12.92
CA ILE A 305 9.28 -4.66 13.32
C ILE A 305 9.30 -4.82 14.83
N GLU A 306 9.26 -6.06 15.30
CA GLU A 306 9.28 -6.42 16.72
C GLU A 306 10.70 -6.67 17.21
N ASP A 307 11.57 -7.21 16.34
CA ASP A 307 12.98 -7.46 16.59
C ASP A 307 13.89 -6.89 15.49
N PRO A 308 15.15 -6.58 15.82
CA PRO A 308 16.13 -6.18 14.81
C PRO A 308 16.27 -7.22 13.71
N GLY A 309 16.10 -6.79 12.45
CA GLY A 309 16.22 -7.61 11.26
C GLY A 309 14.95 -8.35 10.85
N ASP A 310 13.80 -8.11 11.49
CA ASP A 310 12.51 -8.65 11.04
C ASP A 310 12.18 -8.23 9.61
N ASP A 311 12.36 -6.95 9.31
CA ASP A 311 12.23 -6.35 8.00
C ASP A 311 13.06 -7.10 6.94
N ARG A 312 14.35 -7.29 7.21
CA ARG A 312 15.25 -8.02 6.33
C ARG A 312 14.87 -9.49 6.18
N ARG A 313 14.47 -10.15 7.29
CA ARG A 313 14.03 -11.55 7.25
C ARG A 313 12.77 -11.72 6.40
N ASN A 314 11.80 -10.81 6.52
CA ASN A 314 10.58 -10.85 5.71
C ASN A 314 10.87 -10.62 4.22
N ILE A 315 11.70 -9.64 3.86
CA ILE A 315 12.11 -9.40 2.47
C ILE A 315 12.86 -10.61 1.90
N ALA A 316 13.86 -11.12 2.59
CA ALA A 316 14.60 -12.31 2.15
C ALA A 316 13.70 -13.54 1.97
N LYS A 317 12.69 -13.67 2.84
CA LYS A 317 11.70 -14.75 2.76
C LYS A 317 10.81 -14.62 1.54
N LEU A 318 10.36 -13.42 1.15
CA LEU A 318 9.57 -13.24 -0.07
C LEU A 318 10.39 -13.60 -1.32
N TRP A 319 11.64 -13.17 -1.41
CA TRP A 319 12.52 -13.56 -2.52
C TRP A 319 12.72 -15.08 -2.60
N LEU A 320 12.95 -15.73 -1.46
CA LEU A 320 13.04 -17.20 -1.38
C LEU A 320 11.74 -17.87 -1.85
N LEU A 321 10.58 -17.40 -1.39
CA LEU A 321 9.29 -17.96 -1.76
C LEU A 321 8.94 -17.71 -3.23
N ALA A 322 9.39 -16.61 -3.80
CA ALA A 322 9.28 -16.35 -5.24
C ALA A 322 10.13 -17.31 -6.08
N GLY A 323 11.21 -17.85 -5.52
CA GLY A 323 12.13 -18.74 -6.23
C GLY A 323 13.11 -18.02 -7.13
N VAL A 324 13.32 -16.71 -6.92
CA VAL A 324 14.26 -15.88 -7.68
C VAL A 324 15.20 -15.13 -6.72
N ALA A 325 16.38 -14.78 -7.20
CA ALA A 325 17.32 -13.97 -6.44
C ALA A 325 16.87 -12.50 -6.44
N GLY A 326 16.77 -11.90 -5.26
CA GLY A 326 16.55 -10.47 -5.11
C GLY A 326 17.86 -9.68 -5.08
N PRO A 327 17.79 -8.34 -5.07
CA PRO A 327 18.95 -7.49 -4.87
C PRO A 327 19.67 -7.81 -3.56
N ALA A 328 20.99 -7.61 -3.55
CA ALA A 328 21.81 -7.88 -2.37
C ALA A 328 21.45 -6.96 -1.20
N ALA A 329 21.07 -7.56 -0.07
CA ALA A 329 20.83 -6.83 1.18
C ALA A 329 22.15 -6.53 1.92
N GLU A 330 22.22 -5.37 2.57
CA GLU A 330 23.34 -5.00 3.41
C GLU A 330 23.38 -5.87 4.67
N LYS A 331 24.52 -6.53 4.92
CA LYS A 331 24.67 -7.44 6.06
C LYS A 331 24.45 -6.72 7.40
N GLY A 332 23.55 -7.25 8.22
CA GLY A 332 23.25 -6.70 9.55
C GLY A 332 22.37 -5.45 9.58
N TYR A 333 21.95 -4.90 8.43
CA TYR A 333 21.06 -3.74 8.41
C TYR A 333 19.64 -4.09 8.89
N SER A 334 19.00 -3.15 9.60
CA SER A 334 17.57 -3.14 9.94
C SER A 334 17.10 -1.71 10.12
N MET A 335 15.87 -1.40 9.72
CA MET A 335 15.24 -0.09 9.91
C MET A 335 15.05 0.30 11.37
N MET A 336 15.19 -0.66 12.27
CA MET A 336 15.04 -0.41 13.70
C MET A 336 16.17 0.48 14.23
N THR A 337 15.86 1.70 14.63
CA THR A 337 16.81 2.63 15.25
C THR A 337 17.31 2.15 16.61
N ALA A 338 18.49 2.59 17.03
CA ALA A 338 19.02 2.29 18.37
C ALA A 338 18.07 2.74 19.49
N ALA A 339 17.38 3.87 19.30
CA ALA A 339 16.37 4.37 20.25
C ALA A 339 15.17 3.43 20.35
N LEU A 340 14.64 2.94 19.23
CA LEU A 340 13.53 1.98 19.20
C LEU A 340 13.95 0.63 19.80
N ARG A 341 15.16 0.15 19.53
CA ARG A 341 15.74 -1.05 20.16
C ARG A 341 15.78 -0.93 21.69
N ARG A 342 16.24 0.21 22.20
CA ARG A 342 16.28 0.48 23.66
C ARG A 342 14.86 0.51 24.26
N LYS A 343 13.92 1.18 23.61
CA LYS A 343 12.52 1.25 24.05
C LYS A 343 11.86 -0.12 24.10
N LEU A 344 12.03 -0.93 23.07
CA LEU A 344 11.51 -2.31 23.02
C LEU A 344 12.16 -3.21 24.06
N ALA A 345 13.48 -3.11 24.26
CA ALA A 345 14.18 -3.84 25.31
C ALA A 345 13.65 -3.47 26.72
N ALA A 346 13.40 -2.20 26.96
CA ALA A 346 12.81 -1.74 28.23
C ALA A 346 11.39 -2.27 28.43
N HIS A 347 10.53 -2.24 27.41
CA HIS A 347 9.18 -2.81 27.46
C HIS A 347 9.19 -4.32 27.71
N ARG A 348 10.08 -5.08 27.04
CA ARG A 348 10.22 -6.54 27.26
C ARG A 348 10.68 -6.85 28.68
N LYS A 349 11.62 -6.05 29.21
CA LYS A 349 12.09 -6.20 30.60
C LYS A 349 10.95 -5.94 31.58
N ALA A 350 10.15 -4.90 31.37
CA ALA A 350 8.98 -4.58 32.19
C ALA A 350 7.92 -5.70 32.10
N ALA A 351 7.57 -6.18 30.91
CA ALA A 351 6.62 -7.27 30.71
C ALA A 351 7.06 -8.57 31.40
N ARG A 352 8.36 -8.93 31.29
CA ARG A 352 8.91 -10.11 31.99
C ARG A 352 8.83 -9.96 33.52
N LYS A 353 9.06 -8.75 34.05
CA LYS A 353 8.91 -8.48 35.48
C LYS A 353 7.50 -8.67 35.96
N VAL A 354 6.50 -8.12 35.23
CA VAL A 354 5.07 -8.28 35.54
C VAL A 354 4.65 -9.76 35.48
N ALA A 355 5.07 -10.49 34.45
CA ALA A 355 4.80 -11.90 34.32
C ALA A 355 5.37 -12.74 35.48
N ALA A 356 6.62 -12.44 35.89
CA ALA A 356 7.27 -13.11 37.01
C ALA A 356 6.57 -12.79 38.36
N GLU A 357 6.13 -11.56 38.55
CA GLU A 357 5.35 -11.16 39.76
C GLU A 357 3.97 -11.86 39.81
N SER A 358 3.28 -11.96 38.68
CA SER A 358 2.01 -12.69 38.55
C SER A 358 2.19 -14.18 38.84
N ALA A 359 3.23 -14.81 38.31
CA ALA A 359 3.54 -16.20 38.58
C ALA A 359 3.84 -16.46 40.08
N ARG A 360 4.62 -15.56 40.70
CA ARG A 360 4.89 -15.65 42.17
C ARG A 360 3.65 -15.47 43.02
N LYS A 361 2.74 -14.56 42.62
CA LYS A 361 1.43 -14.41 43.33
C LYS A 361 0.55 -15.63 43.17
N GLY A 362 0.51 -16.24 41.97
CA GLY A 362 -0.22 -17.49 41.72
C GLY A 362 0.31 -18.65 42.54
N ALA A 363 1.65 -18.82 42.60
CA ALA A 363 2.27 -19.87 43.40
C ALA A 363 1.96 -19.73 44.90
N LYS A 364 2.07 -18.51 45.46
CA LYS A 364 1.70 -18.24 46.87
C LYS A 364 0.23 -18.47 47.18
N LYS A 365 -0.68 -18.25 46.23
CA LYS A 365 -2.11 -18.51 46.40
C LYS A 365 -2.40 -20.02 46.44
N ASN A 366 -1.71 -20.81 45.61
CA ASN A 366 -1.80 -22.27 45.61
C ASN A 366 -1.24 -22.88 46.88
N GLU A 367 -0.07 -22.42 47.38
CA GLU A 367 0.47 -22.90 48.67
C GLU A 367 -0.47 -22.64 49.87
N LYS A 368 -1.11 -21.44 49.90
CA LYS A 368 -2.11 -21.14 50.95
C LYS A 368 -3.37 -21.99 50.82
N GLY A 369 -3.81 -22.34 49.62
CA GLY A 369 -4.93 -23.27 49.35
C GLY A 369 -4.63 -24.66 49.86
N ILE A 370 -3.45 -25.21 49.59
CA ILE A 370 -3.03 -26.55 50.03
C ILE A 370 -2.87 -26.62 51.56
N LYS A 371 -2.35 -25.54 52.19
CA LYS A 371 -2.25 -25.52 53.70
C LYS A 371 -3.59 -25.39 54.41
N ARG A 372 -4.65 -24.82 53.78
CA ARG A 372 -6.01 -24.79 54.33
C ARG A 372 -6.71 -26.13 54.19
N GLY A 373 -6.53 -26.86 53.07
CA GLY A 373 -7.13 -28.21 52.91
C GLY A 373 -6.55 -29.31 53.83
N ARG A 374 -5.34 -29.10 54.37
CA ARG A 374 -4.72 -30.04 55.34
C ARG A 374 -5.08 -29.78 56.79
N LYS A 375 -5.83 -28.73 57.13
CA LYS A 375 -6.30 -28.41 58.50
C LYS A 375 -7.76 -28.82 58.75
N THR A 376 -8.45 -29.35 57.75
CA THR A 376 -9.87 -29.77 57.81
C THR A 376 -10.07 -31.27 57.52
N SER A 377 -9.02 -32.08 57.63
CA SER A 377 -9.09 -33.56 57.60
C SER A 377 -8.51 -34.15 58.89
#